data_2efb480b049122df6e3cf7ebe44acbcb
#
_entry.id   2efb480b049122df6e3cf7ebe44acbcb
#
_cell.length_a   1.000
_cell.length_b   1.000
_cell.length_c   1.000
_cell.angle_alpha   90.00
_cell.angle_beta   90.00
_cell.angle_gamma   90.00
#
_symmetry.space_group_name_H-M   'P 1'
#
loop_
_entity.id
_entity.type
_entity.pdbx_description
1 polymer ?
#
loop_
_entity_poly.entity_id
_entity_poly.type
_entity_poly.pdbx_seq_one_letter_code
_entity_poly.pdbx_strand_id
1 'polypeptide(L)'
;MGTHDWGIISTTIGNVLAPLKGGGGAPFPLTPPQPPIPPVPPGTGEADGAASEAAREATAALGKIVTELTDLDANANARLEAIVAAGEAGKAELERVEKDVEAKCLELGPRLETPQGQRELQDYVEQRLGQARTVINEAMATADDNARQTRELTDRYAGVGLEP
;
A
#
# COMPACT_ATOMS: atom_id res chain seq x y z
N MET A 1 42.05 -22.54 11.00
CA MET A 1 41.13 -21.72 11.79
C MET A 1 40.55 -20.66 10.85
N GLY A 2 39.45 -20.95 10.20
CA GLY A 2 38.74 -20.02 9.30
C GLY A 2 37.57 -19.45 10.08
N THR A 3 37.71 -18.22 10.53
CA THR A 3 36.57 -17.42 10.99
C THR A 3 35.72 -17.15 9.76
N HIS A 4 34.73 -18.02 9.54
CA HIS A 4 33.72 -17.76 8.51
C HIS A 4 32.97 -16.48 8.90
N ASP A 5 33.04 -15.53 8.00
CA ASP A 5 32.58 -14.17 8.17
C ASP A 5 31.03 -14.14 8.08
N TRP A 6 30.39 -14.52 9.18
CA TRP A 6 28.92 -14.45 9.36
C TRP A 6 28.40 -13.03 9.15
N GLY A 7 29.29 -12.04 9.22
CA GLY A 7 28.97 -10.66 8.93
C GLY A 7 28.47 -10.42 7.50
N ILE A 8 28.95 -11.21 6.53
CA ILE A 8 28.58 -11.02 5.12
C ILE A 8 27.14 -11.48 4.86
N ILE A 9 26.73 -12.62 5.42
CA ILE A 9 25.36 -13.15 5.22
C ILE A 9 24.36 -12.25 5.94
N SER A 10 24.62 -11.86 7.17
CA SER A 10 23.78 -10.94 7.95
C SER A 10 23.68 -9.55 7.29
N THR A 11 24.79 -9.05 6.73
CA THR A 11 24.84 -7.76 6.03
C THR A 11 24.08 -7.82 4.71
N THR A 12 24.16 -8.95 3.98
CA THR A 12 23.41 -9.12 2.71
C THR A 12 21.92 -9.18 2.94
N ILE A 13 21.45 -9.94 3.92
CA ILE A 13 20.02 -9.99 4.29
C ILE A 13 19.56 -8.63 4.83
N GLY A 14 20.34 -7.99 5.67
CA GLY A 14 20.07 -6.66 6.20
C GLY A 14 19.97 -5.58 5.11
N ASN A 15 20.83 -5.61 4.10
CA ASN A 15 20.82 -4.64 3.00
C ASN A 15 19.65 -4.85 2.03
N VAL A 16 19.21 -6.08 1.81
CA VAL A 16 18.01 -6.36 1.01
C VAL A 16 16.73 -5.92 1.73
N LEU A 17 16.73 -5.97 3.06
CA LEU A 17 15.57 -5.61 3.89
C LEU A 17 15.59 -4.13 4.35
N ALA A 18 16.73 -3.44 4.28
CA ALA A 18 16.88 -2.06 4.72
C ALA A 18 15.88 -1.07 4.06
N PRO A 19 15.63 -1.13 2.74
CA PRO A 19 14.64 -0.25 2.12
C PRO A 19 13.20 -0.52 2.57
N LEU A 20 12.90 -1.73 3.03
CA LEU A 20 11.56 -2.10 3.51
C LEU A 20 11.35 -1.75 5.00
N LYS A 21 12.42 -1.71 5.79
CA LYS A 21 12.38 -1.30 7.22
C LYS A 21 12.23 0.22 7.42
N GLY A 22 12.57 1.03 6.40
CA GLY A 22 12.53 2.50 6.45
C GLY A 22 11.15 3.12 6.14
N GLY A 23 10.18 2.34 5.74
CA GLY A 23 8.84 2.80 5.32
C GLY A 23 7.86 3.10 6.48
N GLY A 24 8.35 3.53 7.63
CA GLY A 24 7.53 4.11 8.68
C GLY A 24 7.10 5.52 8.30
N GLY A 25 6.30 5.66 7.24
CA GLY A 25 5.60 6.90 6.95
C GLY A 25 4.68 7.21 8.12
N ALA A 26 4.84 8.38 8.73
CA ALA A 26 3.87 8.88 9.70
C ALA A 26 2.48 8.76 9.09
N PRO A 27 1.47 8.33 9.85
CA PRO A 27 0.11 8.29 9.35
C PRO A 27 -0.27 9.71 8.93
N PHE A 28 -0.39 9.93 7.62
CA PHE A 28 -0.99 11.16 7.13
C PHE A 28 -2.39 11.22 7.74
N PRO A 29 -2.79 12.33 8.36
CA PRO A 29 -4.17 12.50 8.77
C PRO A 29 -5.03 12.48 7.50
N LEU A 30 -5.64 11.35 7.22
CA LEU A 30 -6.48 11.07 6.04
C LEU A 30 -7.87 11.70 6.12
N THR A 31 -8.07 12.66 7.00
CA THR A 31 -9.26 13.50 6.99
C THR A 31 -8.90 14.82 6.30
N PRO A 32 -9.15 14.97 4.99
CA PRO A 32 -9.15 16.31 4.39
C PRO A 32 -10.17 17.15 5.19
N PRO A 33 -9.85 18.39 5.53
CA PRO A 33 -10.83 19.27 6.14
C PRO A 33 -12.02 19.35 5.18
N GLN A 34 -13.17 18.83 5.62
CA GLN A 34 -14.40 18.96 4.86
C GLN A 34 -14.63 20.46 4.65
N PRO A 35 -14.65 20.96 3.41
CA PRO A 35 -14.96 22.36 3.19
C PRO A 35 -16.35 22.62 3.80
N PRO A 36 -16.54 23.71 4.54
CA PRO A 36 -17.82 24.04 5.11
C PRO A 36 -18.84 24.08 3.96
N ILE A 37 -19.86 23.23 4.04
CA ILE A 37 -20.98 23.25 3.11
C ILE A 37 -21.59 24.67 3.23
N PRO A 38 -21.57 25.48 2.18
CA PRO A 38 -22.16 26.82 2.27
C PRO A 38 -23.63 26.66 2.65
N PRO A 39 -24.15 27.47 3.60
CA PRO A 39 -25.55 27.40 3.98
C PRO A 39 -26.40 27.62 2.75
N VAL A 40 -27.28 26.67 2.46
CA VAL A 40 -28.29 26.81 1.39
C VAL A 40 -29.09 28.09 1.71
N PRO A 41 -29.08 29.11 0.85
CA PRO A 41 -29.84 30.33 1.11
C PRO A 41 -31.32 29.94 1.27
N PRO A 42 -32.02 30.48 2.29
CA PRO A 42 -33.44 30.26 2.45
C PRO A 42 -34.14 30.72 1.18
N GLY A 43 -34.95 29.86 0.57
CA GLY A 43 -35.66 30.12 -0.67
C GLY A 43 -36.45 31.42 -0.55
N THR A 44 -36.04 32.44 -1.29
CA THR A 44 -36.87 33.64 -1.49
C THR A 44 -38.01 33.23 -2.38
N GLY A 45 -39.21 33.30 -1.83
CA GLY A 45 -40.45 32.97 -2.52
C GLY A 45 -40.62 33.66 -3.85
N GLU A 46 -41.28 32.97 -4.77
CA GLU A 46 -41.90 33.49 -5.99
C GLU A 46 -40.96 34.29 -6.93
N ALA A 47 -39.85 33.65 -7.35
CA ALA A 47 -39.20 34.02 -8.60
C ALA A 47 -39.70 33.11 -9.72
N ASP A 48 -40.04 33.69 -10.87
CA ASP A 48 -40.53 33.09 -12.11
C ASP A 48 -40.15 31.60 -12.30
N GLY A 49 -41.15 30.76 -12.66
CA GLY A 49 -41.00 29.30 -12.70
C GLY A 49 -39.76 28.78 -13.39
N ALA A 50 -39.24 29.45 -14.43
CA ALA A 50 -38.04 29.08 -15.15
C ALA A 50 -36.75 29.28 -14.31
N ALA A 51 -36.63 30.36 -13.52
CA ALA A 51 -35.48 30.58 -12.63
C ALA A 51 -35.46 29.59 -11.47
N SER A 52 -36.64 29.20 -10.99
CA SER A 52 -36.80 28.16 -9.95
C SER A 52 -36.41 26.79 -10.48
N GLU A 53 -36.72 26.48 -11.74
CA GLU A 53 -36.40 25.21 -12.39
C GLU A 53 -34.89 25.09 -12.66
N ALA A 54 -34.26 26.11 -13.20
CA ALA A 54 -32.81 26.19 -13.38
C ALA A 54 -32.04 26.07 -12.06
N ALA A 55 -32.52 26.68 -10.97
CA ALA A 55 -31.93 26.55 -9.65
C ALA A 55 -32.03 25.11 -9.10
N ARG A 56 -33.15 24.41 -9.36
CA ARG A 56 -33.32 22.99 -8.98
C ARG A 56 -32.40 22.08 -9.77
N GLU A 57 -32.27 22.30 -11.08
CA GLU A 57 -31.35 21.55 -11.95
C GLU A 57 -29.89 21.74 -11.51
N ALA A 58 -29.49 22.98 -11.25
CA ALA A 58 -28.15 23.27 -10.74
C ALA A 58 -27.87 22.60 -9.38
N THR A 59 -28.85 22.61 -8.48
CA THR A 59 -28.76 21.93 -7.19
C THR A 59 -28.65 20.41 -7.34
N ALA A 60 -29.43 19.84 -8.25
CA ALA A 60 -29.36 18.41 -8.55
C ALA A 60 -28.03 18.02 -9.19
N ALA A 61 -27.49 18.84 -10.09
CA ALA A 61 -26.17 18.63 -10.70
C ALA A 61 -25.05 18.68 -9.64
N LEU A 62 -25.07 19.69 -8.76
CA LEU A 62 -24.15 19.78 -7.63
C LEU A 62 -24.25 18.57 -6.69
N GLY A 63 -25.46 18.09 -6.42
CA GLY A 63 -25.68 16.90 -5.61
C GLY A 63 -25.05 15.65 -6.21
N LYS A 64 -25.13 15.47 -7.54
CA LYS A 64 -24.46 14.38 -8.25
C LYS A 64 -22.93 14.47 -8.13
N ILE A 65 -22.37 15.66 -8.36
CA ILE A 65 -20.93 15.92 -8.24
C ILE A 65 -20.43 15.60 -6.83
N VAL A 66 -21.14 16.04 -5.78
CA VAL A 66 -20.76 15.76 -4.40
C VAL A 66 -20.81 14.27 -4.10
N THR A 67 -21.83 13.55 -4.59
CA THR A 67 -21.92 12.10 -4.42
C THR A 67 -20.76 11.40 -5.11
N GLU A 68 -20.46 11.77 -6.34
CA GLU A 68 -19.36 11.17 -7.11
C GLU A 68 -17.99 11.42 -6.45
N LEU A 69 -17.74 12.64 -5.95
CA LEU A 69 -16.51 12.94 -5.20
C LEU A 69 -16.43 12.12 -3.92
N THR A 70 -17.52 11.96 -3.20
CA THR A 70 -17.55 11.16 -1.97
C THR A 70 -17.23 9.69 -2.27
N ASP A 71 -17.76 9.14 -3.35
CA ASP A 71 -17.49 7.77 -3.78
C ASP A 71 -16.03 7.60 -4.23
N LEU A 72 -15.46 8.60 -4.91
CA LEU A 72 -14.05 8.62 -5.31
C LEU A 72 -13.13 8.65 -4.08
N ASP A 73 -13.44 9.48 -3.08
CA ASP A 73 -12.68 9.57 -1.83
C ASP A 73 -12.73 8.25 -1.05
N ALA A 74 -13.92 7.63 -0.95
CA ALA A 74 -14.06 6.33 -0.30
C ALA A 74 -13.22 5.25 -1.01
N ASN A 75 -13.22 5.23 -2.34
CA ASN A 75 -12.40 4.33 -3.12
C ASN A 75 -10.90 4.58 -2.91
N ALA A 76 -10.47 5.84 -2.89
CA ALA A 76 -9.07 6.22 -2.67
C ALA A 76 -8.60 5.74 -1.29
N ASN A 77 -9.40 5.97 -0.24
CA ASN A 77 -9.10 5.55 1.12
C ASN A 77 -9.00 4.03 1.25
N ALA A 78 -9.96 3.27 0.70
CA ALA A 78 -9.93 1.82 0.71
C ALA A 78 -8.67 1.24 0.02
N ARG A 79 -8.21 1.89 -1.06
CA ARG A 79 -6.97 1.48 -1.76
C ARG A 79 -5.72 1.77 -0.94
N LEU A 80 -5.65 2.93 -0.28
CA LEU A 80 -4.54 3.25 0.61
C LEU A 80 -4.44 2.25 1.77
N GLU A 81 -5.56 1.89 2.38
CA GLU A 81 -5.60 0.86 3.41
C GLU A 81 -5.12 -0.50 2.88
N ALA A 82 -5.54 -0.89 1.68
CA ALA A 82 -5.10 -2.14 1.06
C ALA A 82 -3.58 -2.15 0.76
N ILE A 83 -3.01 -1.01 0.32
CA ILE A 83 -1.58 -0.87 0.08
C ILE A 83 -0.79 -1.03 1.39
N VAL A 84 -1.23 -0.36 2.45
CA VAL A 84 -0.60 -0.44 3.77
C VAL A 84 -0.64 -1.88 4.30
N ALA A 85 -1.82 -2.51 4.25
CA ALA A 85 -1.98 -3.89 4.70
C ALA A 85 -1.11 -4.89 3.91
N ALA A 86 -1.01 -4.73 2.58
CA ALA A 86 -0.15 -5.56 1.75
C ALA A 86 1.34 -5.36 2.08
N GLY A 87 1.76 -4.12 2.34
CA GLY A 87 3.12 -3.80 2.76
C GLY A 87 3.49 -4.42 4.11
N GLU A 88 2.58 -4.34 5.09
CA GLU A 88 2.78 -4.95 6.40
C GLU A 88 2.84 -6.48 6.33
N ALA A 89 1.96 -7.11 5.53
CA ALA A 89 1.97 -8.55 5.31
C ALA A 89 3.28 -9.02 4.66
N GLY A 90 3.76 -8.30 3.65
CA GLY A 90 5.04 -8.59 3.01
C GLY A 90 6.22 -8.48 3.98
N LYS A 91 6.25 -7.43 4.81
CA LYS A 91 7.27 -7.25 5.84
C LYS A 91 7.25 -8.40 6.87
N ALA A 92 6.07 -8.77 7.36
CA ALA A 92 5.93 -9.85 8.34
C ALA A 92 6.42 -11.20 7.78
N GLU A 93 6.17 -11.47 6.50
CA GLU A 93 6.65 -12.70 5.84
C GLU A 93 8.17 -12.70 5.68
N LEU A 94 8.78 -11.57 5.32
CA LEU A 94 10.24 -11.45 5.23
C LEU A 94 10.91 -11.63 6.61
N GLU A 95 10.33 -11.05 7.66
CA GLU A 95 10.79 -11.27 9.04
C GLU A 95 10.67 -12.73 9.48
N ARG A 96 9.64 -13.44 9.00
CA ARG A 96 9.49 -14.88 9.23
C ARG A 96 10.61 -15.67 8.54
N VAL A 97 10.91 -15.35 7.27
CA VAL A 97 12.01 -15.99 6.53
C VAL A 97 13.34 -15.79 7.25
N GLU A 98 13.62 -14.58 7.75
CA GLU A 98 14.83 -14.28 8.53
C GLU A 98 14.93 -15.18 9.78
N LYS A 99 13.88 -15.23 10.58
CA LYS A 99 13.82 -16.06 11.80
C LYS A 99 13.96 -17.56 11.51
N ASP A 100 13.38 -18.04 10.43
CA ASP A 100 13.46 -19.43 10.03
C ASP A 100 14.90 -19.81 9.65
N VAL A 101 15.63 -18.94 8.96
CA VAL A 101 17.05 -19.13 8.65
C VAL A 101 17.90 -19.13 9.92
N GLU A 102 17.66 -18.20 10.84
CA GLU A 102 18.35 -18.17 12.14
C GLU A 102 18.10 -19.45 12.94
N ALA A 103 16.83 -19.91 13.01
CA ALA A 103 16.47 -21.14 13.69
C ALA A 103 17.16 -22.37 13.07
N LYS A 104 17.25 -22.42 11.73
CA LYS A 104 17.97 -23.50 11.03
C LYS A 104 19.47 -23.50 11.32
N CYS A 105 20.07 -22.32 11.40
CA CYS A 105 21.47 -22.20 11.80
C CYS A 105 21.70 -22.75 13.23
N LEU A 106 20.82 -22.44 14.17
CA LEU A 106 20.89 -22.95 15.53
C LEU A 106 20.67 -24.46 15.60
N GLU A 107 19.71 -24.99 14.84
CA GLU A 107 19.43 -26.44 14.74
C GLU A 107 20.64 -27.22 14.23
N LEU A 108 21.30 -26.71 13.18
CA LEU A 108 22.48 -27.35 12.61
C LEU A 108 23.69 -27.28 13.55
N GLY A 109 23.84 -26.20 14.33
CA GLY A 109 24.86 -26.04 15.36
C GLY A 109 26.25 -26.59 14.95
N PRO A 110 26.80 -27.61 15.69
CA PRO A 110 28.11 -28.19 15.40
C PRO A 110 28.20 -28.86 14.01
N ARG A 111 27.07 -29.25 13.41
CA ARG A 111 27.05 -29.87 12.07
C ARG A 111 27.42 -28.90 10.97
N LEU A 112 27.34 -27.58 11.22
CA LEU A 112 27.80 -26.55 10.28
C LEU A 112 29.31 -26.63 9.96
N GLU A 113 30.09 -27.26 10.81
CA GLU A 113 31.52 -27.51 10.57
C GLU A 113 31.74 -28.67 9.56
N THR A 114 30.70 -29.44 9.25
CA THR A 114 30.78 -30.54 8.32
C THR A 114 30.33 -30.12 6.91
N PRO A 115 30.92 -30.70 5.83
CA PRO A 115 30.48 -30.42 4.46
C PRO A 115 29.02 -30.74 4.21
N GLN A 116 28.46 -31.72 4.94
CA GLN A 116 27.05 -32.09 4.80
C GLN A 116 26.14 -31.04 5.44
N GLY A 117 26.45 -30.55 6.64
CA GLY A 117 25.67 -29.50 7.31
C GLY A 117 25.70 -28.19 6.55
N GLN A 118 26.86 -27.87 5.92
CA GLN A 118 26.96 -26.69 5.05
C GLN A 118 26.06 -26.78 3.82
N ARG A 119 25.99 -27.94 3.17
CA ARG A 119 25.06 -28.16 2.06
C ARG A 119 23.61 -28.06 2.49
N GLU A 120 23.26 -28.68 3.61
CA GLU A 120 21.90 -28.63 4.17
C GLU A 120 21.48 -27.18 4.47
N LEU A 121 22.37 -26.37 5.01
CA LEU A 121 22.10 -24.95 5.22
C LEU A 121 21.96 -24.19 3.89
N GLN A 122 22.85 -24.45 2.93
CA GLN A 122 22.81 -23.81 1.62
C GLN A 122 21.48 -24.08 0.92
N ASP A 123 21.06 -25.34 0.83
CA ASP A 123 19.79 -25.74 0.22
C ASP A 123 18.61 -25.06 0.92
N TYR A 124 18.63 -25.01 2.24
CA TYR A 124 17.61 -24.35 3.03
C TYR A 124 17.54 -22.84 2.75
N VAL A 125 18.69 -22.16 2.74
CA VAL A 125 18.77 -20.73 2.43
C VAL A 125 18.30 -20.44 1.02
N GLU A 126 18.69 -21.24 0.03
CA GLU A 126 18.22 -21.11 -1.35
C GLU A 126 16.71 -21.23 -1.46
N GLN A 127 16.11 -22.19 -0.75
CA GLN A 127 14.66 -22.35 -0.69
C GLN A 127 13.99 -21.11 -0.07
N ARG A 128 14.53 -20.62 1.05
CA ARG A 128 13.97 -19.43 1.73
C ARG A 128 14.14 -18.14 0.92
N LEU A 129 15.27 -17.98 0.24
CA LEU A 129 15.47 -16.88 -0.70
C LEU A 129 14.49 -16.93 -1.88
N GLY A 130 14.16 -18.14 -2.36
CA GLY A 130 13.10 -18.35 -3.35
C GLY A 130 11.75 -17.82 -2.86
N GLN A 131 11.38 -18.14 -1.63
CA GLN A 131 10.15 -17.64 -0.99
C GLN A 131 10.18 -16.10 -0.85
N ALA A 132 11.27 -15.54 -0.35
CA ALA A 132 11.44 -14.09 -0.23
C ALA A 132 11.29 -13.38 -1.58
N ARG A 133 11.86 -13.94 -2.65
CA ARG A 133 11.69 -13.40 -4.03
C ARG A 133 10.24 -13.42 -4.47
N THR A 134 9.50 -14.49 -4.18
CA THR A 134 8.07 -14.58 -4.50
C THR A 134 7.29 -13.47 -3.80
N VAL A 135 7.51 -13.27 -2.50
CA VAL A 135 6.87 -12.19 -1.72
C VAL A 135 7.19 -10.81 -2.29
N ILE A 136 8.47 -10.56 -2.64
CA ILE A 136 8.89 -9.30 -3.25
C ILE A 136 8.20 -9.07 -4.61
N ASN A 137 8.15 -10.10 -5.46
CA ASN A 137 7.51 -9.99 -6.77
C ASN A 137 6.00 -9.75 -6.65
N GLU A 138 5.32 -10.39 -5.71
CA GLU A 138 3.91 -10.16 -5.43
C GLU A 138 3.67 -8.74 -4.90
N ALA A 139 4.53 -8.24 -4.00
CA ALA A 139 4.46 -6.87 -3.51
C ALA A 139 4.68 -5.85 -4.63
N MET A 140 5.63 -6.09 -5.53
CA MET A 140 5.87 -5.24 -6.71
C MET A 140 4.69 -5.24 -7.67
N ALA A 141 4.12 -6.41 -7.97
CA ALA A 141 2.93 -6.51 -8.82
C ALA A 141 1.73 -5.76 -8.22
N THR A 142 1.54 -5.87 -6.90
CA THR A 142 0.51 -5.13 -6.17
C THR A 142 0.75 -3.62 -6.23
N ALA A 143 2.00 -3.17 -6.07
CA ALA A 143 2.36 -1.76 -6.17
C ALA A 143 2.12 -1.20 -7.58
N ASP A 144 2.46 -1.95 -8.63
CA ASP A 144 2.23 -1.55 -10.02
C ASP A 144 0.72 -1.46 -10.33
N ASP A 145 -0.07 -2.42 -9.85
CA ASP A 145 -1.53 -2.39 -10.01
C ASP A 145 -2.14 -1.19 -9.28
N ASN A 146 -1.72 -0.94 -8.05
CA ASN A 146 -2.15 0.22 -7.29
C ASN A 146 -1.75 1.55 -7.96
N ALA A 147 -0.55 1.65 -8.53
CA ALA A 147 -0.10 2.82 -9.26
C ALA A 147 -0.97 3.09 -10.50
N ARG A 148 -1.35 2.04 -11.24
CA ARG A 148 -2.28 2.15 -12.38
C ARG A 148 -3.66 2.64 -11.92
N GLN A 149 -4.21 2.00 -10.91
CA GLN A 149 -5.51 2.34 -10.36
C GLN A 149 -5.55 3.76 -9.76
N THR A 150 -4.45 4.24 -9.19
CA THR A 150 -4.34 5.62 -8.70
C THR A 150 -4.37 6.62 -9.85
N ARG A 151 -3.74 6.31 -10.99
CA ARG A 151 -3.83 7.15 -12.20
C ARG A 151 -5.27 7.23 -12.72
N GLU A 152 -5.96 6.08 -12.80
CA GLU A 152 -7.37 6.02 -13.20
C GLU A 152 -8.27 6.86 -12.28
N LEU A 153 -8.02 6.82 -10.96
CA LEU A 153 -8.73 7.68 -10.02
C LEU A 153 -8.41 9.16 -10.26
N THR A 154 -7.16 9.51 -10.49
CA THR A 154 -6.75 10.89 -10.78
C THR A 154 -7.45 11.41 -12.04
N ASP A 155 -7.53 10.59 -13.09
CA ASP A 155 -8.22 10.94 -14.33
C ASP A 155 -9.73 11.14 -14.10
N ARG A 156 -10.35 10.31 -13.25
CA ARG A 156 -11.75 10.46 -12.87
C ARG A 156 -12.00 11.73 -12.06
N TYR A 157 -11.13 12.07 -11.10
CA TYR A 157 -11.22 13.36 -10.38
C TYR A 157 -11.13 14.54 -11.32
N ALA A 158 -10.24 14.49 -12.32
CA ALA A 158 -10.11 15.54 -13.32
C ALA A 158 -11.35 15.64 -14.22
N GLY A 159 -12.10 14.56 -14.40
CA GLY A 159 -13.34 14.52 -15.20
C GLY A 159 -14.58 15.01 -14.46
N VAL A 160 -14.58 15.02 -13.13
CA VAL A 160 -15.73 15.46 -12.34
C VAL A 160 -16.03 16.93 -12.58
N GLY A 161 -17.23 17.25 -13.04
CA GLY A 161 -17.68 18.62 -13.30
C GLY A 161 -17.30 19.19 -14.66
N LEU A 162 -16.68 18.40 -15.56
CA LEU A 162 -16.35 18.83 -16.93
C LEU A 162 -17.40 18.39 -17.97
N GLU A 163 -18.40 17.60 -17.58
CA GLU A 163 -19.51 17.28 -18.48
C GLU A 163 -20.44 18.50 -18.61
N PRO A 164 -20.70 18.97 -19.84
CA PRO A 164 -21.54 20.13 -20.13
C PRO A 164 -23.04 19.85 -19.90
#